data_0643ef302742ea7511213e5915c2dc49
#
_entry.id   0643ef302742ea7511213e5915c2dc49
#
_cell.length_a   1.000
_cell.length_b   1.000
_cell.length_c   1.000
_cell.angle_alpha   90.00
_cell.angle_beta   90.00
_cell.angle_gamma   90.00
#
_symmetry.space_group_name_H-M   'P 1'
#
loop_
_entity.id
_entity.type
_entity.pdbx_description
1 polymer ?
#
loop_
_entity_poly.entity_id
_entity_poly.type
_entity_poly.pdbx_seq_one_letter_code
_entity_poly.pdbx_strand_id
1 'polypeptide(L)'
;YIYYFLLVLWFIPASAQKSETARYLESIGLVNIAEGDSSIIVDLMYTRADNFTGKVLYEDLHEAYLHPDAMKGLLLAQQELKKRYPGRRLIVYDAARPMSVQQKMWNVVKGTSKYIYVSNPARGGGLHNYGLAVDISILDEAGNPLPMGTKVDHLGPEAHITNEAALVQS
;
A
#
# COMPACT_ATOMS: atom_id res chain seq x y z
N TYR A 1 -55.01 -31.27 3.33
CA TYR A 1 -53.98 -30.53 4.07
C TYR A 1 -52.77 -30.35 3.15
N ILE A 2 -52.46 -29.08 2.78
CA ILE A 2 -51.32 -28.72 1.92
C ILE A 2 -50.20 -28.26 2.86
N TYR A 3 -49.09 -29.00 2.92
CA TYR A 3 -47.90 -28.60 3.66
C TYR A 3 -47.02 -27.71 2.77
N TYR A 4 -46.89 -26.45 3.12
CA TYR A 4 -45.89 -25.56 2.54
C TYR A 4 -44.53 -25.82 3.18
N PHE A 5 -43.59 -26.36 2.41
CA PHE A 5 -42.20 -26.49 2.83
C PHE A 5 -41.47 -25.14 2.57
N LEU A 6 -41.24 -24.37 3.61
CA LEU A 6 -40.45 -23.14 3.54
C LEU A 6 -38.99 -23.53 3.44
N LEU A 7 -38.40 -23.44 2.23
CA LEU A 7 -36.95 -23.54 2.00
C LEU A 7 -36.29 -22.27 2.53
N VAL A 8 -35.72 -22.30 3.73
CA VAL A 8 -34.88 -21.24 4.27
C VAL A 8 -33.50 -21.39 3.61
N LEU A 9 -33.23 -20.60 2.57
CA LEU A 9 -31.89 -20.45 2.00
C LEU A 9 -31.02 -19.68 3.00
N TRP A 10 -30.15 -20.38 3.69
CA TRP A 10 -29.08 -19.78 4.47
C TRP A 10 -28.08 -19.14 3.50
N PHE A 11 -28.08 -17.81 3.39
CA PHE A 11 -27.00 -17.06 2.77
C PHE A 11 -25.77 -17.16 3.70
N ILE A 12 -24.89 -18.08 3.43
CA ILE A 12 -23.53 -18.05 3.98
C ILE A 12 -22.83 -16.91 3.23
N PRO A 13 -22.40 -15.82 3.92
CA PRO A 13 -21.58 -14.80 3.25
C PRO A 13 -20.33 -15.51 2.74
N ALA A 14 -20.11 -15.47 1.44
CA ALA A 14 -18.85 -15.90 0.86
C ALA A 14 -17.76 -14.99 1.46
N SER A 15 -16.99 -15.50 2.42
CA SER A 15 -15.76 -14.83 2.84
C SER A 15 -14.92 -14.69 1.57
N ALA A 16 -14.59 -13.46 1.20
CA ALA A 16 -13.78 -13.21 0.03
C ALA A 16 -12.48 -14.02 0.17
N GLN A 17 -12.30 -14.99 -0.72
CA GLN A 17 -11.12 -15.86 -0.67
C GLN A 17 -9.90 -14.99 -0.94
N LYS A 18 -8.91 -15.02 -0.01
CA LYS A 18 -7.64 -14.30 -0.20
C LYS A 18 -7.00 -14.67 -1.54
N SER A 19 -6.45 -13.69 -2.22
CA SER A 19 -5.77 -13.88 -3.51
C SER A 19 -4.56 -14.82 -3.39
N GLU A 20 -4.04 -15.29 -4.51
CA GLU A 20 -2.84 -16.13 -4.53
C GLU A 20 -1.62 -15.35 -4.01
N THR A 21 -1.47 -14.09 -4.46
CA THR A 21 -0.40 -13.21 -3.98
C THR A 21 -0.50 -12.94 -2.48
N ALA A 22 -1.70 -12.69 -1.94
CA ALA A 22 -1.91 -12.49 -0.51
C ALA A 22 -1.49 -13.72 0.31
N ARG A 23 -1.93 -14.93 -0.10
CA ARG A 23 -1.52 -16.19 0.54
C ARG A 23 -0.02 -16.42 0.49
N TYR A 24 0.62 -16.10 -0.64
CA TYR A 24 2.07 -16.18 -0.76
C TYR A 24 2.78 -15.25 0.24
N LEU A 25 2.37 -13.98 0.32
CA LEU A 25 2.99 -13.02 1.24
C LEU A 25 2.85 -13.45 2.71
N GLU A 26 1.69 -13.98 3.09
CA GLU A 26 1.49 -14.57 4.42
C GLU A 26 2.38 -15.80 4.66
N SER A 27 2.52 -16.67 3.66
CA SER A 27 3.33 -17.89 3.77
C SER A 27 4.81 -17.62 4.02
N ILE A 28 5.31 -16.46 3.60
CA ILE A 28 6.69 -16.01 3.85
C ILE A 28 6.83 -15.14 5.12
N GLY A 29 5.78 -15.06 5.95
CA GLY A 29 5.79 -14.43 7.27
C GLY A 29 5.46 -12.94 7.27
N LEU A 30 4.94 -12.37 6.17
CA LEU A 30 4.44 -11.01 6.18
C LEU A 30 3.05 -10.94 6.81
N VAL A 31 2.74 -9.83 7.46
CA VAL A 31 1.50 -9.60 8.19
C VAL A 31 0.64 -8.55 7.52
N ASN A 32 -0.67 -8.76 7.52
CA ASN A 32 -1.64 -7.83 6.94
C ASN A 32 -1.77 -6.58 7.83
N ILE A 33 -1.64 -5.40 7.26
CA ILE A 33 -1.72 -4.11 7.97
C ILE A 33 -3.09 -3.92 8.63
N ALA A 34 -4.17 -4.30 7.96
CA ALA A 34 -5.52 -4.13 8.46
C ALA A 34 -5.83 -5.01 9.69
N GLU A 35 -5.10 -6.12 9.86
CA GLU A 35 -5.22 -7.00 11.05
C GLU A 35 -4.53 -6.38 12.28
N GLY A 36 -3.55 -5.49 12.08
CA GLY A 36 -2.84 -4.81 13.17
C GLY A 36 -3.55 -3.58 13.71
N ASP A 37 -4.03 -2.70 12.84
CA ASP A 37 -4.85 -1.53 13.17
C ASP A 37 -5.79 -1.20 12.00
N SER A 38 -7.06 -1.53 12.13
CA SER A 38 -8.09 -1.28 11.11
C SER A 38 -8.37 0.22 10.86
N SER A 39 -7.82 1.12 11.66
CA SER A 39 -7.93 2.56 11.43
C SER A 39 -6.90 3.09 10.42
N ILE A 40 -5.85 2.32 10.11
CA ILE A 40 -4.95 2.61 9.00
C ILE A 40 -5.71 2.29 7.70
N ILE A 41 -5.83 3.28 6.83
CA ILE A 41 -6.51 3.10 5.55
C ILE A 41 -5.53 2.47 4.55
N VAL A 42 -5.97 1.47 3.82
CA VAL A 42 -5.20 0.87 2.73
C VAL A 42 -5.87 1.22 1.40
N ASP A 43 -5.12 1.90 0.53
CA ASP A 43 -5.53 2.29 -0.82
C ASP A 43 -4.37 2.05 -1.80
N LEU A 44 -4.12 0.78 -2.12
CA LEU A 44 -2.99 0.38 -2.96
C LEU A 44 -3.07 1.04 -4.34
N MET A 45 -2.18 1.99 -4.62
CA MET A 45 -2.20 2.80 -5.84
C MET A 45 -1.94 1.97 -7.11
N TYR A 46 -1.19 0.89 -7.00
CA TYR A 46 -0.84 0.03 -8.15
C TYR A 46 -1.96 -0.96 -8.54
N THR A 47 -3.10 -0.94 -7.85
CA THR A 47 -4.36 -1.58 -8.29
C THR A 47 -5.07 -0.79 -9.39
N ARG A 48 -4.63 0.44 -9.67
CA ARG A 48 -5.16 1.35 -10.69
C ARG A 48 -4.06 1.74 -11.67
N ALA A 49 -4.44 2.23 -12.85
CA ALA A 49 -3.50 2.73 -13.85
C ALA A 49 -3.02 4.18 -13.58
N ASP A 50 -3.57 4.86 -12.56
CA ASP A 50 -3.16 6.21 -12.13
C ASP A 50 -1.89 6.12 -11.24
N ASN A 51 -0.79 5.72 -11.86
CA ASN A 51 0.53 5.63 -11.27
C ASN A 51 1.59 5.90 -12.36
N PHE A 52 2.87 6.01 -12.00
CA PHE A 52 3.93 6.39 -12.95
C PHE A 52 4.10 5.42 -14.13
N THR A 53 3.63 4.18 -14.02
CA THR A 53 3.72 3.19 -15.11
C THR A 53 2.58 3.28 -16.10
N GLY A 54 1.47 3.93 -15.73
CA GLY A 54 0.24 3.99 -16.52
C GLY A 54 -0.50 2.65 -16.63
N LYS A 55 -0.21 1.67 -15.76
CA LYS A 55 -0.75 0.31 -15.82
C LYS A 55 -1.19 -0.18 -14.46
N VAL A 56 -2.17 -1.08 -14.43
CA VAL A 56 -2.48 -1.90 -13.26
C VAL A 56 -1.34 -2.90 -13.07
N LEU A 57 -0.72 -2.91 -11.89
CA LEU A 57 0.38 -3.81 -11.56
C LEU A 57 -0.03 -4.89 -10.55
N TYR A 58 -0.93 -4.54 -9.61
CA TYR A 58 -1.52 -5.46 -8.65
C TYR A 58 -2.84 -5.98 -9.23
N GLU A 59 -2.78 -7.16 -9.85
CA GLU A 59 -3.95 -7.75 -10.53
C GLU A 59 -4.85 -8.51 -9.55
N ASP A 60 -4.26 -9.09 -8.51
CA ASP A 60 -4.96 -9.91 -7.50
C ASP A 60 -4.68 -9.47 -6.05
N LEU A 61 -3.75 -8.53 -5.82
CA LEU A 61 -3.39 -8.05 -4.48
C LEU A 61 -4.19 -6.80 -4.15
N HIS A 62 -5.01 -6.88 -3.11
CA HIS A 62 -5.84 -5.77 -2.62
C HIS A 62 -5.56 -5.40 -1.16
N GLU A 63 -4.79 -6.21 -0.45
CA GLU A 63 -4.38 -6.02 0.93
C GLU A 63 -2.91 -5.61 1.01
N ALA A 64 -2.55 -4.81 2.00
CA ALA A 64 -1.19 -4.38 2.24
C ALA A 64 -0.53 -5.25 3.32
N TYR A 65 0.68 -5.72 3.02
CA TYR A 65 1.46 -6.60 3.90
C TYR A 65 2.79 -5.96 4.26
N LEU A 66 3.29 -6.22 5.47
CA LEU A 66 4.61 -5.77 5.93
C LEU A 66 5.34 -6.89 6.67
N HIS A 67 6.65 -6.78 6.73
CA HIS A 67 7.46 -7.54 7.68
C HIS A 67 7.02 -7.18 9.12
N PRO A 68 6.97 -8.13 10.06
CA PRO A 68 6.51 -7.86 11.43
C PRO A 68 7.21 -6.68 12.12
N ASP A 69 8.50 -6.45 11.86
CA ASP A 69 9.24 -5.33 12.47
C ASP A 69 8.86 -3.99 11.83
N ALA A 70 8.66 -3.93 10.51
CA ALA A 70 8.16 -2.73 9.84
C ALA A 70 6.72 -2.42 10.31
N MET A 71 5.90 -3.44 10.51
CA MET A 71 4.56 -3.32 11.05
C MET A 71 4.55 -2.66 12.42
N LYS A 72 5.43 -3.06 13.34
CA LYS A 72 5.57 -2.41 14.67
C LYS A 72 5.83 -0.92 14.52
N GLY A 73 6.74 -0.53 13.61
CA GLY A 73 7.04 0.88 13.32
C GLY A 73 5.82 1.64 12.80
N LEU A 74 5.05 1.06 11.88
CA LEU A 74 3.84 1.67 11.33
C LEU A 74 2.76 1.86 12.41
N LEU A 75 2.56 0.87 13.29
CA LEU A 75 1.60 0.96 14.40
C LEU A 75 1.98 2.06 15.39
N LEU A 76 3.27 2.19 15.73
CA LEU A 76 3.76 3.28 16.58
C LEU A 76 3.54 4.64 15.93
N ALA A 77 3.80 4.77 14.61
CA ALA A 77 3.55 6.01 13.89
C ALA A 77 2.07 6.40 13.90
N GLN A 78 1.16 5.42 13.69
CA GLN A 78 -0.28 5.65 13.78
C GLN A 78 -0.72 6.08 15.19
N GLN A 79 -0.19 5.45 16.24
CA GLN A 79 -0.49 5.82 17.61
C GLN A 79 -0.03 7.25 17.94
N GLU A 80 1.19 7.61 17.55
CA GLU A 80 1.71 8.98 17.76
C GLU A 80 0.94 10.02 16.94
N LEU A 81 0.54 9.69 15.72
CA LEU A 81 -0.31 10.55 14.90
C LEU A 81 -1.63 10.83 15.62
N LYS A 82 -2.34 9.80 16.06
CA LYS A 82 -3.63 9.93 16.77
C LYS A 82 -3.51 10.72 18.07
N LYS A 83 -2.40 10.56 18.79
CA LYS A 83 -2.14 11.27 20.03
C LYS A 83 -1.94 12.77 19.80
N ARG A 84 -1.20 13.16 18.75
CA ARG A 84 -0.89 14.55 18.44
C ARG A 84 -2.03 15.25 17.70
N TYR A 85 -2.70 14.51 16.84
CA TYR A 85 -3.75 15.02 15.95
C TYR A 85 -4.94 14.05 15.96
N PRO A 86 -5.82 14.14 16.98
CA PRO A 86 -7.02 13.31 17.06
C PRO A 86 -7.89 13.47 15.80
N GLY A 87 -8.30 12.33 15.23
CA GLY A 87 -9.09 12.30 13.99
C GLY A 87 -8.26 12.07 12.72
N ARG A 88 -6.96 12.33 12.71
CA ARG A 88 -6.07 12.01 11.59
C ARG A 88 -5.69 10.55 11.57
N ARG A 89 -5.44 10.03 10.36
CA ARG A 89 -5.13 8.61 10.12
C ARG A 89 -4.04 8.48 9.06
N LEU A 90 -3.25 7.41 9.15
CA LEU A 90 -2.38 7.04 8.04
C LEU A 90 -3.18 6.39 6.92
N ILE A 91 -2.77 6.67 5.68
CA ILE A 91 -3.17 5.96 4.48
C ILE A 91 -1.94 5.32 3.86
N VAL A 92 -2.05 4.04 3.48
CA VAL A 92 -0.99 3.25 2.87
C VAL A 92 -1.30 3.11 1.37
N TYR A 93 -0.38 3.57 0.54
CA TYR A 93 -0.48 3.50 -0.92
C TYR A 93 0.30 2.34 -1.51
N ASP A 94 1.35 1.87 -0.83
CA ASP A 94 2.11 0.67 -1.19
C ASP A 94 2.83 0.10 0.04
N ALA A 95 3.11 -1.21 0.02
CA ALA A 95 3.79 -1.91 1.11
C ALA A 95 4.65 -3.06 0.54
N ALA A 96 4.44 -4.30 0.97
CA ALA A 96 5.16 -5.44 0.39
C ALA A 96 4.83 -5.59 -1.09
N ARG A 97 5.86 -5.51 -1.94
CA ARG A 97 5.75 -5.53 -3.39
C ARG A 97 6.38 -6.80 -3.94
N PRO A 98 5.63 -7.65 -4.66
CA PRO A 98 6.21 -8.82 -5.33
C PRO A 98 7.34 -8.43 -6.30
N MET A 99 8.38 -9.25 -6.40
CA MET A 99 9.54 -8.98 -7.27
C MET A 99 9.12 -8.91 -8.75
N SER A 100 8.10 -9.66 -9.15
CA SER A 100 7.53 -9.59 -10.51
C SER A 100 6.95 -8.20 -10.83
N VAL A 101 6.32 -7.55 -9.85
CA VAL A 101 5.81 -6.17 -9.96
C VAL A 101 6.98 -5.20 -10.03
N GLN A 102 8.00 -5.36 -9.18
CA GLN A 102 9.22 -4.55 -9.25
C GLN A 102 9.89 -4.63 -10.64
N GLN A 103 9.89 -5.81 -11.27
CA GLN A 103 10.40 -5.98 -12.62
C GLN A 103 9.58 -5.21 -13.66
N LYS A 104 8.25 -5.23 -13.54
CA LYS A 104 7.36 -4.42 -14.41
C LYS A 104 7.67 -2.93 -14.28
N MET A 105 7.85 -2.40 -13.05
CA MET A 105 8.23 -1.01 -12.78
C MET A 105 9.59 -0.66 -13.36
N TRP A 106 10.61 -1.49 -13.09
CA TRP A 106 11.96 -1.31 -13.64
C TRP A 106 11.97 -1.24 -15.16
N ASN A 107 11.18 -2.07 -15.84
CA ASN A 107 11.10 -2.08 -17.29
C ASN A 107 10.59 -0.75 -17.88
N VAL A 108 9.83 0.04 -17.13
CA VAL A 108 9.36 1.37 -17.56
C VAL A 108 10.46 2.41 -17.48
N VAL A 109 11.33 2.34 -16.45
CA VAL A 109 12.31 3.40 -16.18
C VAL A 109 13.73 3.07 -16.65
N LYS A 110 14.06 1.79 -16.88
CA LYS A 110 15.38 1.38 -17.36
C LYS A 110 15.72 2.10 -18.67
N GLY A 111 16.91 2.70 -18.75
CA GLY A 111 17.34 3.46 -19.93
C GLY A 111 16.83 4.90 -19.98
N THR A 112 16.10 5.38 -18.97
CA THR A 112 15.70 6.79 -18.78
C THR A 112 16.40 7.39 -17.57
N SER A 113 16.39 8.72 -17.40
CA SER A 113 16.91 9.38 -16.19
C SER A 113 16.13 9.00 -14.91
N LYS A 114 14.94 8.45 -15.05
CA LYS A 114 14.07 8.06 -13.92
C LYS A 114 14.47 6.73 -13.26
N TYR A 115 15.46 6.00 -13.82
CA TYR A 115 15.93 4.73 -13.25
C TYR A 115 16.40 4.83 -11.80
N ILE A 116 16.83 6.01 -11.37
CA ILE A 116 17.32 6.26 -10.00
C ILE A 116 16.25 6.15 -8.94
N TYR A 117 14.96 6.30 -9.31
CA TYR A 117 13.81 6.24 -8.39
C TYR A 117 13.26 4.83 -8.21
N VAL A 118 13.67 3.86 -9.03
CA VAL A 118 13.15 2.49 -8.99
C VAL A 118 14.28 1.50 -8.79
N SER A 119 14.23 0.72 -7.73
CA SER A 119 15.26 -0.27 -7.42
C SER A 119 15.34 -1.34 -8.52
N ASN A 120 16.57 -1.70 -8.92
CA ASN A 120 16.82 -2.71 -9.93
C ASN A 120 16.58 -4.12 -9.37
N PRO A 121 15.61 -4.90 -9.90
CA PRO A 121 15.32 -6.25 -9.42
C PRO A 121 16.49 -7.22 -9.62
N ALA A 122 17.33 -7.04 -10.65
CA ALA A 122 18.52 -7.86 -10.87
C ALA A 122 19.62 -7.67 -9.79
N ARG A 123 19.47 -6.63 -8.94
CA ARG A 123 20.36 -6.35 -7.80
C ARG A 123 19.66 -6.60 -6.44
N GLY A 124 18.61 -7.42 -6.42
CA GLY A 124 17.85 -7.74 -5.22
C GLY A 124 16.62 -6.84 -4.97
N GLY A 125 16.32 -5.91 -5.88
CA GLY A 125 15.16 -5.01 -5.70
C GLY A 125 15.38 -3.95 -4.63
N GLY A 126 14.33 -3.57 -3.92
CA GLY A 126 14.31 -2.58 -2.84
C GLY A 126 13.60 -3.09 -1.59
N LEU A 127 13.52 -2.26 -0.56
CA LEU A 127 12.95 -2.63 0.74
C LEU A 127 11.47 -3.07 0.65
N HIS A 128 10.69 -2.52 -0.27
CA HIS A 128 9.32 -2.99 -0.55
C HIS A 128 9.25 -4.48 -0.90
N ASN A 129 10.24 -5.01 -1.59
CA ASN A 129 10.26 -6.42 -1.99
C ASN A 129 10.44 -7.39 -0.79
N TYR A 130 10.84 -6.85 0.35
CA TYR A 130 11.03 -7.57 1.61
C TYR A 130 9.98 -7.18 2.67
N GLY A 131 8.99 -6.36 2.31
CA GLY A 131 8.01 -5.84 3.26
C GLY A 131 8.59 -4.88 4.30
N LEU A 132 9.76 -4.27 4.04
CA LEU A 132 10.47 -3.38 4.96
C LEU A 132 10.31 -1.89 4.63
N ALA A 133 9.50 -1.56 3.63
CA ALA A 133 9.13 -0.18 3.27
C ALA A 133 7.63 -0.07 3.05
N VAL A 134 7.12 1.15 3.26
CA VAL A 134 5.72 1.50 3.05
C VAL A 134 5.63 2.92 2.50
N ASP A 135 4.78 3.13 1.49
CA ASP A 135 4.44 4.45 0.98
C ASP A 135 3.17 4.91 1.68
N ILE A 136 3.27 6.02 2.43
CA ILE A 136 2.18 6.51 3.28
C ILE A 136 1.92 7.99 3.07
N SER A 137 0.71 8.42 3.43
CA SER A 137 0.37 9.81 3.68
C SER A 137 -0.53 9.91 4.92
N ILE A 138 -1.02 11.11 5.20
CA ILE A 138 -1.91 11.39 6.32
C ILE A 138 -3.25 11.86 5.76
N LEU A 139 -4.34 11.33 6.29
CA LEU A 139 -5.69 11.82 6.06
C LEU A 139 -6.08 12.78 7.18
N ASP A 140 -6.76 13.87 6.80
CA ASP A 140 -7.45 14.76 7.75
C ASP A 140 -8.70 14.09 8.35
N GLU A 141 -9.40 14.82 9.21
CA GLU A 141 -10.62 14.36 9.87
C GLU A 141 -11.77 14.08 8.89
N ALA A 142 -11.76 14.75 7.72
CA ALA A 142 -12.75 14.54 6.64
C ALA A 142 -12.38 13.38 5.72
N GLY A 143 -11.17 12.81 5.88
CA GLY A 143 -10.67 11.70 5.05
C GLY A 143 -9.95 12.15 3.79
N ASN A 144 -9.56 13.42 3.67
CA ASN A 144 -8.79 13.92 2.54
C ASN A 144 -7.28 13.79 2.82
N PRO A 145 -6.46 13.38 1.84
CA PRO A 145 -5.02 13.38 1.99
C PRO A 145 -4.47 14.79 2.23
N LEU A 146 -3.59 14.93 3.22
CA LEU A 146 -2.87 16.19 3.44
C LEU A 146 -1.87 16.45 2.29
N PRO A 147 -1.66 17.73 1.90
CA PRO A 147 -0.60 18.09 0.96
C PRO A 147 0.78 17.69 1.48
N MET A 148 1.59 16.99 0.67
CA MET A 148 2.95 16.55 1.02
C MET A 148 4.00 17.12 0.06
N GLY A 149 3.70 18.26 -0.59
CA GLY A 149 4.59 18.93 -1.54
C GLY A 149 4.55 18.34 -2.94
N THR A 150 4.48 17.04 -3.08
CA THR A 150 4.27 16.35 -4.37
C THR A 150 3.16 15.32 -4.27
N LYS A 151 2.66 14.86 -5.41
CA LYS A 151 1.82 13.66 -5.44
C LYS A 151 2.65 12.45 -5.02
N VAL A 152 2.02 11.48 -4.40
CA VAL A 152 2.62 10.14 -4.20
C VAL A 152 3.06 9.60 -5.56
N ASP A 153 4.17 8.87 -5.58
CA ASP A 153 4.74 8.27 -6.80
C ASP A 153 5.33 9.28 -7.80
N HIS A 154 5.58 10.52 -7.36
CA HIS A 154 6.24 11.53 -8.19
C HIS A 154 7.73 11.19 -8.36
N LEU A 155 8.16 10.95 -9.62
CA LEU A 155 9.55 10.64 -9.96
C LEU A 155 10.25 11.90 -10.50
N GLY A 156 10.64 12.80 -9.60
CA GLY A 156 11.29 14.06 -9.93
C GLY A 156 12.07 14.65 -8.76
N PRO A 157 12.97 15.63 -9.04
CA PRO A 157 13.80 16.27 -8.01
C PRO A 157 12.99 16.92 -6.90
N GLU A 158 11.74 17.33 -7.18
CA GLU A 158 10.83 17.97 -6.24
C GLU A 158 10.44 17.04 -5.08
N ALA A 159 10.50 15.71 -5.29
CA ALA A 159 10.21 14.71 -4.28
C ALA A 159 11.42 14.36 -3.40
N HIS A 160 12.60 14.96 -3.64
CA HIS A 160 13.76 14.69 -2.81
C HIS A 160 13.63 15.38 -1.46
N ILE A 161 13.93 14.64 -0.38
CA ILE A 161 13.89 15.16 1.01
C ILE A 161 14.86 16.33 1.25
N THR A 162 15.81 16.55 0.37
CA THR A 162 16.74 17.69 0.39
C THR A 162 16.20 18.91 -0.33
N ASN A 163 15.02 18.84 -0.94
CA ASN A 163 14.39 19.96 -1.61
C ASN A 163 13.56 20.78 -0.60
N GLU A 164 14.20 21.76 0.06
CA GLU A 164 13.56 22.61 1.06
C GLU A 164 12.32 23.35 0.54
N ALA A 165 12.29 23.72 -0.74
CA ALA A 165 11.15 24.41 -1.34
C ALA A 165 9.89 23.52 -1.40
N ALA A 166 10.02 22.20 -1.53
CA ALA A 166 8.91 21.27 -1.45
C ALA A 166 8.42 21.06 0.00
N LEU A 167 9.34 21.13 0.97
CA LEU A 167 9.04 20.92 2.39
C LEU A 167 8.29 22.12 3.03
N VAL A 168 8.47 23.32 2.50
CA VAL A 168 7.83 24.56 3.03
C VAL A 168 6.38 24.71 2.57
N GLN A 169 5.94 23.99 1.56
CA GLN A 169 4.57 24.06 1.02
C GLN A 169 3.61 23.00 1.60
N SER A 170 4.07 22.19 2.56
CA SER A 170 3.26 21.13 3.18
C SER A 170 2.72 21.51 4.59
#